data_24f64026d675b5a58b32e312f4aedfd5
#
_entry.id   24f64026d675b5a58b32e312f4aedfd5
#
_cell.length_a   1.000
_cell.length_b   1.000
_cell.length_c   1.000
_cell.angle_alpha   90.00
_cell.angle_beta   90.00
_cell.angle_gamma   90.00
#
_symmetry.space_group_name_H-M   'P 1'
#
loop_
_entity.id
_entity.type
_entity.pdbx_description
1 polymer ?
#
loop_
_entity_poly.entity_id
_entity_poly.type
_entity_poly.pdbx_seq_one_letter_code
_entity_poly.pdbx_strand_id
1 'polypeptide(L)'
;MKIIDIIILVAYLCGIMFLGSFIGKKNKKGSGEEYLSGGRSMPWYAIGLSVGLTMISANTFIGGPGWAYNDGIVAAMVNISVPLSIFFITYTILPIVYSTKVVTVYEYVNLRFGTKTRILNVIAWLIQSLIFVGGFVYTPSLVLEAITGVSMKIWVPLLIIMTTFYAVAGGIKAAIWADMIQGIILFTGLVLGIIVASSGLDMTLGAAIDVARQVGLTQSFDFSFS
;
A
#
# COMPACT_ATOMS: atom_id res chain seq x y z
N MET A 1 -15.58 13.51 16.29
CA MET A 1 -14.91 14.22 15.17
C MET A 1 -15.24 15.69 15.19
N LYS A 2 -14.24 16.56 14.97
CA LYS A 2 -14.48 17.97 14.72
C LYS A 2 -14.92 18.18 13.26
N ILE A 3 -15.68 19.24 12.98
CA ILE A 3 -16.12 19.56 11.60
C ILE A 3 -14.95 19.61 10.63
N ILE A 4 -13.79 20.08 11.09
CA ILE A 4 -12.57 20.18 10.29
C ILE A 4 -12.06 18.81 9.81
N ASP A 5 -12.19 17.76 10.61
CA ASP A 5 -11.77 16.40 10.25
C ASP A 5 -12.62 15.83 9.11
N ILE A 6 -13.93 16.12 9.15
CA ILE A 6 -14.88 15.72 8.09
C ILE A 6 -14.53 16.45 6.79
N ILE A 7 -14.25 17.76 6.87
CA ILE A 7 -13.88 18.57 5.70
C ILE A 7 -12.60 18.01 5.06
N ILE A 8 -11.59 17.71 5.86
CA ILE A 8 -10.32 17.14 5.36
C ILE A 8 -10.57 15.78 4.68
N LEU A 9 -11.33 14.89 5.31
CA LEU A 9 -11.67 13.59 4.76
C LEU A 9 -12.40 13.70 3.42
N VAL A 10 -13.46 14.53 3.36
CA VAL A 10 -14.24 14.73 2.13
C VAL A 10 -13.40 15.39 1.04
N ALA A 11 -12.61 16.40 1.38
CA ALA A 11 -11.72 17.07 0.43
C ALA A 11 -10.68 16.09 -0.15
N TYR A 12 -10.11 15.23 0.69
CA TYR A 12 -9.17 14.19 0.26
C TYR A 12 -9.84 13.20 -0.71
N LEU A 13 -10.99 12.63 -0.35
CA LEU A 13 -11.70 11.66 -1.18
C LEU A 13 -12.12 12.26 -2.52
N CYS A 14 -12.69 13.49 -2.51
CA CYS A 14 -13.04 14.22 -3.73
C CYS A 14 -11.79 14.55 -4.58
N GLY A 15 -10.69 14.92 -3.95
CA GLY A 15 -9.42 15.22 -4.63
C GLY A 15 -8.88 14.03 -5.40
N ILE A 16 -8.85 12.83 -4.80
CA ILE A 16 -8.41 11.60 -5.46
C ILE A 16 -9.35 11.21 -6.62
N MET A 17 -10.67 11.32 -6.43
CA MET A 17 -11.63 11.07 -7.51
C MET A 17 -11.46 12.04 -8.68
N PHE A 18 -11.26 13.33 -8.38
CA PHE A 18 -11.01 14.36 -9.39
C PHE A 18 -9.71 14.06 -10.16
N LEU A 19 -8.64 13.71 -9.47
CA LEU A 19 -7.35 13.37 -10.07
C LEU A 19 -7.48 12.18 -11.03
N GLY A 20 -8.16 11.10 -10.62
CA GLY A 20 -8.41 9.93 -11.46
C GLY A 20 -9.20 10.30 -12.73
N SER A 21 -10.26 11.11 -12.57
CA SER A 21 -11.09 11.57 -13.68
C SER A 21 -10.33 12.51 -14.63
N PHE A 22 -9.49 13.40 -14.08
CA PHE A 22 -8.69 14.35 -14.86
C PHE A 22 -7.65 13.65 -15.72
N ILE A 23 -6.91 12.70 -15.14
CA ILE A 23 -5.92 11.91 -15.86
C ILE A 23 -6.60 11.01 -16.89
N GLY A 24 -7.74 10.40 -16.53
CA GLY A 24 -8.51 9.56 -17.43
C GLY A 24 -9.02 10.28 -18.67
N LYS A 25 -9.49 11.54 -18.53
CA LYS A 25 -9.91 12.35 -19.66
C LYS A 25 -8.76 12.58 -20.66
N LYS A 26 -7.55 12.78 -20.17
CA LYS A 26 -6.37 13.02 -20.99
C LYS A 26 -5.93 11.74 -21.75
N ASN A 27 -6.25 10.57 -21.20
CA ASN A 27 -5.86 9.26 -21.77
C ASN A 27 -6.96 8.56 -22.59
N LYS A 28 -8.14 9.13 -22.76
CA LYS A 28 -9.29 8.53 -23.49
C LYS A 28 -9.00 8.13 -24.95
N LYS A 29 -7.88 8.57 -25.54
CA LYS A 29 -7.49 8.24 -26.92
C LYS A 29 -6.48 7.08 -26.99
N GLY A 30 -6.07 6.50 -25.88
CA GLY A 30 -5.08 5.42 -25.83
C GLY A 30 -5.69 4.04 -26.11
N SER A 31 -4.87 3.12 -26.60
CA SER A 31 -5.25 1.71 -26.74
C SER A 31 -5.44 1.05 -25.35
N GLY A 32 -6.13 -0.10 -25.30
CA GLY A 32 -6.26 -0.89 -24.06
C GLY A 32 -4.89 -1.25 -23.45
N GLU A 33 -3.88 -1.46 -24.27
CA GLU A 33 -2.50 -1.70 -23.84
C GLU A 33 -1.90 -0.45 -23.17
N GLU A 34 -2.14 0.73 -23.70
CA GLU A 34 -1.71 2.00 -23.10
C GLU A 34 -2.40 2.27 -21.76
N TYR A 35 -3.65 1.87 -21.61
CA TYR A 35 -4.39 1.95 -20.35
C TYR A 35 -3.74 1.10 -19.25
N LEU A 36 -3.27 -0.11 -19.59
CA LEU A 36 -2.65 -1.05 -18.66
C LEU A 36 -1.16 -0.80 -18.42
N SER A 37 -0.41 -0.33 -19.44
CA SER A 37 1.05 -0.13 -19.36
C SER A 37 1.45 1.31 -19.05
N GLY A 38 0.49 2.24 -19.03
CA GLY A 38 0.78 3.67 -18.92
C GLY A 38 1.55 4.23 -20.11
N GLY A 39 1.56 3.53 -21.27
CA GLY A 39 2.33 3.92 -22.45
C GLY A 39 3.84 3.92 -22.22
N ARG A 40 4.32 3.25 -21.14
CA ARG A 40 5.75 3.21 -20.74
C ARG A 40 6.38 4.61 -20.59
N SER A 41 5.57 5.64 -20.30
CA SER A 41 5.99 7.05 -20.27
C SER A 41 6.12 7.60 -18.85
N MET A 42 5.88 6.77 -17.82
CA MET A 42 5.95 7.20 -16.42
C MET A 42 7.42 7.33 -15.96
N PRO A 43 7.74 8.38 -15.21
CA PRO A 43 9.10 8.56 -14.68
C PRO A 43 9.40 7.47 -13.63
N TRP A 44 10.65 7.02 -13.59
CA TRP A 44 11.10 5.91 -12.74
C TRP A 44 10.82 6.13 -11.25
N TYR A 45 10.94 7.38 -10.76
CA TYR A 45 10.69 7.72 -9.36
C TYR A 45 9.20 7.58 -8.99
N ALA A 46 8.28 7.92 -9.92
CA ALA A 46 6.85 7.76 -9.67
C ALA A 46 6.47 6.28 -9.62
N ILE A 47 7.03 5.46 -10.53
CA ILE A 47 6.83 4.01 -10.52
C ILE A 47 7.41 3.40 -9.23
N GLY A 48 8.64 3.77 -8.88
CA GLY A 48 9.31 3.25 -7.68
C GLY A 48 8.54 3.58 -6.39
N LEU A 49 8.09 4.83 -6.25
CA LEU A 49 7.24 5.24 -5.12
C LEU A 49 5.90 4.50 -5.11
N SER A 50 5.20 4.40 -6.25
CA SER A 50 3.93 3.69 -6.33
C SER A 50 4.08 2.22 -5.95
N VAL A 51 5.08 1.51 -6.47
CA VAL A 51 5.35 0.11 -6.11
C VAL A 51 5.63 -0.04 -4.62
N GLY A 52 6.46 0.84 -4.04
CA GLY A 52 6.74 0.81 -2.60
C GLY A 52 5.50 1.07 -1.75
N LEU A 53 4.70 2.06 -2.15
CA LEU A 53 3.49 2.46 -1.41
C LEU A 53 2.35 1.45 -1.53
N THR A 54 2.25 0.72 -2.64
CA THR A 54 1.28 -0.37 -2.81
C THR A 54 1.45 -1.46 -1.73
N MET A 55 2.65 -1.61 -1.18
CA MET A 55 2.92 -2.56 -0.07
C MET A 55 2.52 -2.01 1.29
N ILE A 56 2.30 -0.69 1.42
CA ILE A 56 1.90 -0.05 2.68
C ILE A 56 0.39 0.12 2.68
N SER A 57 -0.28 -0.66 3.50
CA SER A 57 -1.73 -0.58 3.69
C SER A 57 -2.09 0.12 5.00
N ALA A 58 -3.36 0.48 5.17
CA ALA A 58 -3.89 0.96 6.46
C ALA A 58 -3.63 -0.07 7.58
N ASN A 59 -3.68 -1.36 7.25
CA ASN A 59 -3.37 -2.43 8.20
C ASN A 59 -1.90 -2.36 8.66
N THR A 60 -0.95 -2.12 7.76
CA THR A 60 0.46 -1.95 8.09
C THR A 60 0.69 -0.68 8.90
N PHE A 61 0.04 0.43 8.51
CA PHE A 61 0.23 1.74 9.15
C PHE A 61 -0.31 1.78 10.59
N ILE A 62 -1.45 1.13 10.85
CA ILE A 62 -2.10 1.11 12.16
C ILE A 62 -1.68 -0.13 12.96
N GLY A 63 -1.66 -1.29 12.32
CA GLY A 63 -1.31 -2.56 12.97
C GLY A 63 0.18 -2.68 13.30
N GLY A 64 1.06 -2.09 12.48
CA GLY A 64 2.50 -2.15 12.70
C GLY A 64 2.95 -1.59 14.05
N PRO A 65 2.58 -0.35 14.42
CA PRO A 65 2.86 0.20 15.74
C PRO A 65 2.23 -0.62 16.88
N GLY A 66 1.01 -1.13 16.69
CA GLY A 66 0.35 -1.99 17.68
C GLY A 66 1.10 -3.32 17.88
N TRP A 67 1.58 -3.91 16.80
CA TRP A 67 2.41 -5.11 16.85
C TRP A 67 3.75 -4.81 17.56
N ALA A 68 4.42 -3.72 17.19
CA ALA A 68 5.68 -3.32 17.82
C ALA A 68 5.50 -3.00 19.33
N TYR A 69 4.34 -2.52 19.75
CA TYR A 69 4.01 -2.29 21.15
C TYR A 69 3.97 -3.59 21.95
N ASN A 70 3.43 -4.67 21.38
CA ASN A 70 3.29 -5.96 22.05
C ASN A 70 4.57 -6.79 21.99
N ASP A 71 5.20 -6.88 20.82
CA ASP A 71 6.29 -7.82 20.53
C ASP A 71 7.66 -7.12 20.31
N GLY A 72 7.70 -5.81 20.49
CA GLY A 72 8.90 -5.02 20.34
C GLY A 72 9.41 -4.91 18.90
N ILE A 73 10.71 -4.67 18.75
CA ILE A 73 11.35 -4.42 17.44
C ILE A 73 11.35 -5.66 16.52
N VAL A 74 11.08 -6.85 17.05
CA VAL A 74 10.94 -8.09 16.26
C VAL A 74 9.89 -7.92 15.15
N ALA A 75 8.81 -7.18 15.43
CA ALA A 75 7.80 -6.86 14.43
C ALA A 75 8.36 -6.11 13.20
N ALA A 76 9.38 -5.26 13.41
CA ALA A 76 10.08 -4.57 12.31
C ALA A 76 11.05 -5.48 11.57
N MET A 77 11.69 -6.44 12.29
CA MET A 77 12.70 -7.34 11.73
C MET A 77 12.13 -8.27 10.64
N VAL A 78 10.85 -8.65 10.75
CA VAL A 78 10.17 -9.46 9.72
C VAL A 78 10.22 -8.78 8.33
N ASN A 79 10.25 -7.46 8.30
CA ASN A 79 10.30 -6.70 7.06
C ASN A 79 11.70 -6.57 6.45
N ILE A 80 12.77 -7.02 7.11
CA ILE A 80 14.15 -7.02 6.57
C ILE A 80 14.25 -7.90 5.32
N SER A 81 13.44 -8.95 5.22
CA SER A 81 13.40 -9.83 4.05
C SER A 81 12.94 -9.12 2.77
N VAL A 82 12.18 -8.03 2.89
CA VAL A 82 11.60 -7.30 1.75
C VAL A 82 12.67 -6.66 0.87
N PRO A 83 13.60 -5.83 1.38
CA PRO A 83 14.70 -5.29 0.58
C PRO A 83 15.56 -6.36 -0.09
N LEU A 84 15.87 -7.46 0.63
CA LEU A 84 16.61 -8.58 0.08
C LEU A 84 15.88 -9.26 -1.08
N SER A 85 14.58 -9.49 -0.93
CA SER A 85 13.74 -10.07 -1.96
C SER A 85 13.65 -9.16 -3.20
N ILE A 86 13.49 -7.85 -3.01
CA ILE A 86 13.45 -6.87 -4.10
C ILE A 86 14.78 -6.86 -4.86
N PHE A 87 15.89 -6.85 -4.13
CA PHE A 87 17.22 -6.93 -4.74
C PHE A 87 17.32 -8.17 -5.63
N PHE A 88 17.01 -9.36 -5.09
CA PHE A 88 17.07 -10.60 -5.83
C PHE A 88 16.18 -10.60 -7.07
N ILE A 89 14.91 -10.19 -6.93
CA ILE A 89 13.94 -10.11 -8.03
C ILE A 89 14.43 -9.15 -9.13
N THR A 90 14.97 -8.00 -8.74
CA THR A 90 15.43 -6.98 -9.69
C THR A 90 16.59 -7.44 -10.55
N TYR A 91 17.51 -8.21 -9.99
CA TYR A 91 18.71 -8.65 -10.73
C TYR A 91 18.54 -10.01 -11.41
N THR A 92 17.56 -10.83 -11.01
CA THR A 92 17.37 -12.17 -11.58
C THR A 92 16.10 -12.27 -12.43
N ILE A 93 14.95 -11.98 -11.87
CA ILE A 93 13.65 -12.24 -12.49
C ILE A 93 13.24 -11.11 -13.45
N LEU A 94 13.39 -9.86 -13.00
CA LEU A 94 12.94 -8.70 -13.75
C LEU A 94 13.59 -8.57 -15.14
N PRO A 95 14.92 -8.77 -15.33
CA PRO A 95 15.54 -8.70 -16.65
C PRO A 95 14.99 -9.75 -17.60
N ILE A 96 14.71 -10.96 -17.11
CA ILE A 96 14.17 -12.06 -17.91
C ILE A 96 12.76 -11.70 -18.41
N VAL A 97 11.89 -11.26 -17.51
CA VAL A 97 10.52 -10.90 -17.88
C VAL A 97 10.52 -9.67 -18.80
N TYR A 98 11.35 -8.68 -18.50
CA TYR A 98 11.42 -7.45 -19.29
C TYR A 98 11.91 -7.68 -20.73
N SER A 99 12.83 -8.62 -20.94
CA SER A 99 13.35 -8.98 -22.25
C SER A 99 12.30 -9.55 -23.20
N THR A 100 11.24 -10.17 -22.64
CA THR A 100 10.15 -10.76 -23.43
C THR A 100 9.12 -9.75 -23.93
N LYS A 101 9.20 -8.49 -23.47
CA LYS A 101 8.30 -7.38 -23.81
C LYS A 101 6.80 -7.65 -23.53
N VAL A 102 6.50 -8.62 -22.69
CA VAL A 102 5.12 -8.94 -22.26
C VAL A 102 4.52 -7.81 -21.43
N VAL A 103 3.21 -7.69 -21.43
CA VAL A 103 2.47 -6.70 -20.62
C VAL A 103 2.26 -7.19 -19.20
N THR A 104 2.09 -8.50 -19.04
CA THR A 104 1.85 -9.11 -17.73
C THR A 104 2.73 -10.34 -17.49
N VAL A 105 3.04 -10.62 -16.22
CA VAL A 105 3.75 -11.85 -15.83
C VAL A 105 2.98 -13.12 -16.27
N TYR A 106 1.66 -13.05 -16.30
CA TYR A 106 0.81 -14.17 -16.75
C TYR A 106 0.97 -14.48 -18.24
N GLU A 107 1.27 -13.47 -19.05
CA GLU A 107 1.60 -13.65 -20.46
C GLU A 107 2.97 -14.35 -20.61
N TYR A 108 3.96 -13.97 -19.80
CA TYR A 108 5.22 -14.69 -19.73
C TYR A 108 5.04 -16.16 -19.34
N VAL A 109 4.23 -16.44 -18.33
CA VAL A 109 3.89 -17.82 -17.91
C VAL A 109 3.25 -18.59 -19.07
N ASN A 110 2.36 -17.94 -19.85
CA ASN A 110 1.75 -18.56 -21.02
C ASN A 110 2.77 -18.93 -22.10
N LEU A 111 3.71 -18.01 -22.39
CA LEU A 111 4.76 -18.26 -23.40
C LEU A 111 5.68 -19.42 -23.00
N ARG A 112 5.99 -19.56 -21.72
CA ARG A 112 6.97 -20.56 -21.24
C ARG A 112 6.35 -21.89 -20.85
N PHE A 113 5.17 -21.89 -20.25
CA PHE A 113 4.54 -23.08 -19.63
C PHE A 113 3.19 -23.43 -20.20
N GLY A 114 2.68 -22.62 -21.14
CA GLY A 114 1.42 -22.86 -21.83
C GLY A 114 0.17 -22.36 -21.09
N THR A 115 -0.93 -22.42 -21.81
CA THR A 115 -2.22 -21.81 -21.41
C THR A 115 -2.81 -22.40 -20.13
N LYS A 116 -2.65 -23.72 -19.91
CA LYS A 116 -3.18 -24.36 -18.69
C LYS A 116 -2.55 -23.79 -17.42
N THR A 117 -1.22 -23.64 -17.45
CA THR A 117 -0.47 -23.07 -16.31
C THR A 117 -0.84 -21.61 -16.10
N ARG A 118 -1.00 -20.83 -17.18
CA ARG A 118 -1.49 -19.44 -17.08
C ARG A 118 -2.85 -19.37 -16.40
N ILE A 119 -3.82 -20.18 -16.83
CA ILE A 119 -5.17 -20.17 -16.24
C ILE A 119 -5.12 -20.50 -14.76
N LEU A 120 -4.37 -21.52 -14.36
CA LEU A 120 -4.23 -21.90 -12.96
C LEU A 120 -3.65 -20.76 -12.12
N ASN A 121 -2.59 -20.10 -12.61
CA ASN A 121 -1.98 -18.95 -11.90
C ASN A 121 -2.94 -17.76 -11.80
N VAL A 122 -3.71 -17.47 -12.86
CA VAL A 122 -4.71 -16.39 -12.84
C VAL A 122 -5.81 -16.68 -11.81
N ILE A 123 -6.31 -17.92 -11.76
CA ILE A 123 -7.34 -18.31 -10.78
C ILE A 123 -6.79 -18.18 -9.35
N ALA A 124 -5.59 -18.70 -9.09
CA ALA A 124 -4.96 -18.59 -7.79
C ALA A 124 -4.78 -17.13 -7.36
N TRP A 125 -4.32 -16.28 -8.28
CA TRP A 125 -4.18 -14.84 -8.03
C TRP A 125 -5.52 -14.15 -7.77
N LEU A 126 -6.58 -14.50 -8.51
CA LEU A 126 -7.91 -13.93 -8.29
C LEU A 126 -8.44 -14.26 -6.89
N ILE A 127 -8.31 -15.52 -6.46
CA ILE A 127 -8.73 -15.94 -5.12
C ILE A 127 -7.94 -15.16 -4.04
N GLN A 128 -6.62 -15.11 -4.19
CA GLN A 128 -5.76 -14.35 -3.28
C GLN A 128 -6.15 -12.87 -3.25
N SER A 129 -6.36 -12.24 -4.41
CA SER A 129 -6.71 -10.83 -4.52
C SER A 129 -8.04 -10.50 -3.84
N LEU A 130 -9.04 -11.37 -3.96
CA LEU A 130 -10.33 -11.18 -3.27
C LEU A 130 -10.16 -11.15 -1.76
N ILE A 131 -9.33 -12.04 -1.20
CA ILE A 131 -9.03 -12.08 0.23
C ILE A 131 -8.31 -10.81 0.66
N PHE A 132 -7.28 -10.38 -0.10
CA PHE A 132 -6.52 -9.16 0.21
C PHE A 132 -7.36 -7.89 0.12
N VAL A 133 -8.22 -7.76 -0.91
CA VAL A 133 -9.13 -6.60 -1.05
C VAL A 133 -10.06 -6.51 0.16
N GLY A 134 -10.56 -7.65 0.66
CA GLY A 134 -11.35 -7.67 1.88
C GLY A 134 -10.60 -7.07 3.07
N GLY A 135 -9.36 -7.47 3.31
CA GLY A 135 -8.50 -6.94 4.37
C GLY A 135 -8.17 -5.45 4.18
N PHE A 136 -7.86 -5.03 2.95
CA PHE A 136 -7.51 -3.64 2.63
C PHE A 136 -8.67 -2.67 2.81
N VAL A 137 -9.91 -3.10 2.64
CA VAL A 137 -11.10 -2.26 2.85
C VAL A 137 -11.60 -2.34 4.30
N TYR A 138 -11.44 -3.49 4.95
CA TYR A 138 -11.89 -3.71 6.33
C TYR A 138 -11.21 -2.74 7.31
N THR A 139 -9.88 -2.68 7.31
CA THR A 139 -9.11 -1.88 8.28
C THR A 139 -9.43 -0.37 8.21
N PRO A 140 -9.39 0.30 7.04
CA PRO A 140 -9.76 1.71 6.97
C PRO A 140 -11.23 1.94 7.31
N SER A 141 -12.13 1.01 6.98
CA SER A 141 -13.55 1.12 7.35
C SER A 141 -13.76 1.06 8.85
N LEU A 142 -13.02 0.19 9.55
CA LEU A 142 -13.05 0.08 11.01
C LEU A 142 -12.58 1.38 11.67
N VAL A 143 -11.49 1.96 11.17
CA VAL A 143 -10.96 3.23 11.67
C VAL A 143 -11.95 4.37 11.42
N LEU A 144 -12.55 4.44 10.23
CA LEU A 144 -13.55 5.43 9.90
C LEU A 144 -14.80 5.29 10.79
N GLU A 145 -15.24 4.06 11.08
CA GLU A 145 -16.31 3.82 12.04
C GLU A 145 -15.96 4.33 13.44
N ALA A 146 -14.76 4.01 13.93
CA ALA A 146 -14.30 4.46 15.24
C ALA A 146 -14.21 5.99 15.36
N ILE A 147 -13.79 6.67 14.28
CA ILE A 147 -13.61 8.13 14.28
C ILE A 147 -14.93 8.87 14.01
N THR A 148 -15.75 8.37 13.08
CA THR A 148 -16.96 9.08 12.61
C THR A 148 -18.23 8.66 13.33
N GLY A 149 -18.26 7.46 13.93
CA GLY A 149 -19.47 6.85 14.46
C GLY A 149 -20.42 6.29 13.39
N VAL A 150 -20.07 6.40 12.09
CA VAL A 150 -20.85 5.85 10.99
C VAL A 150 -20.45 4.38 10.79
N SER A 151 -21.46 3.50 10.70
CA SER A 151 -21.22 2.06 10.59
C SER A 151 -20.32 1.67 9.44
N MET A 152 -19.41 0.73 9.68
CA MET A 152 -18.53 0.10 8.70
C MET A 152 -19.30 -0.46 7.48
N LYS A 153 -20.56 -0.90 7.68
CA LYS A 153 -21.44 -1.37 6.60
C LYS A 153 -21.70 -0.30 5.52
N ILE A 154 -21.54 0.98 5.85
CA ILE A 154 -21.64 2.11 4.93
C ILE A 154 -20.27 2.43 4.34
N TRP A 155 -19.21 2.41 5.16
CA TRP A 155 -17.86 2.75 4.70
C TRP A 155 -17.30 1.74 3.70
N VAL A 156 -17.51 0.43 3.92
CA VAL A 156 -17.01 -0.61 3.02
C VAL A 156 -17.48 -0.41 1.57
N PRO A 157 -18.79 -0.36 1.25
CA PRO A 157 -19.23 -0.14 -0.13
C PRO A 157 -18.83 1.23 -0.65
N LEU A 158 -18.84 2.28 0.17
CA LEU A 158 -18.43 3.62 -0.25
C LEU A 158 -16.97 3.64 -0.70
N LEU A 159 -16.05 3.09 0.08
CA LEU A 159 -14.63 3.02 -0.27
C LEU A 159 -14.40 2.18 -1.52
N ILE A 160 -15.08 1.03 -1.66
CA ILE A 160 -14.97 0.19 -2.86
C ILE A 160 -15.44 0.96 -4.10
N ILE A 161 -16.59 1.62 -4.04
CA ILE A 161 -17.11 2.38 -5.17
C ILE A 161 -16.15 3.51 -5.56
N MET A 162 -15.66 4.27 -4.59
CA MET A 162 -14.77 5.40 -4.83
C MET A 162 -13.43 4.95 -5.42
N THR A 163 -12.81 3.91 -4.84
CA THR A 163 -11.53 3.38 -5.32
C THR A 163 -11.67 2.76 -6.71
N THR A 164 -12.73 2.01 -6.95
CA THR A 164 -13.02 1.45 -8.29
C THR A 164 -13.25 2.56 -9.31
N PHE A 165 -13.99 3.59 -8.95
CA PHE A 165 -14.27 4.69 -9.85
C PHE A 165 -12.99 5.39 -10.35
N TYR A 166 -12.10 5.81 -9.44
CA TYR A 166 -10.88 6.49 -9.89
C TYR A 166 -9.92 5.57 -10.65
N ALA A 167 -9.84 4.29 -10.25
CA ALA A 167 -8.99 3.32 -10.92
C ALA A 167 -9.48 3.03 -12.36
N VAL A 168 -10.78 2.81 -12.53
CA VAL A 168 -11.39 2.59 -13.87
C VAL A 168 -11.34 3.84 -14.73
N ALA A 169 -11.61 5.01 -14.15
CA ALA A 169 -11.59 6.27 -14.91
C ALA A 169 -10.19 6.66 -15.39
N GLY A 170 -9.16 6.40 -14.60
CA GLY A 170 -7.82 6.93 -14.84
C GLY A 170 -6.77 5.93 -15.33
N GLY A 171 -7.02 4.62 -15.19
CA GLY A 171 -6.07 3.57 -15.52
C GLY A 171 -4.80 3.61 -14.66
N ILE A 172 -3.76 2.89 -15.10
CA ILE A 172 -2.50 2.75 -14.34
C ILE A 172 -1.80 4.10 -14.06
N LYS A 173 -1.88 5.06 -14.98
CA LYS A 173 -1.29 6.40 -14.78
C LYS A 173 -1.91 7.13 -13.61
N ALA A 174 -3.24 7.07 -13.47
CA ALA A 174 -3.93 7.70 -12.34
C ALA A 174 -3.61 7.00 -11.03
N ALA A 175 -3.51 5.66 -11.03
CA ALA A 175 -3.11 4.89 -9.86
C ALA A 175 -1.72 5.32 -9.39
N ILE A 176 -0.71 5.36 -10.27
CA ILE A 176 0.66 5.76 -9.93
C ILE A 176 0.72 7.18 -9.33
N TRP A 177 0.02 8.15 -9.93
CA TRP A 177 -0.01 9.52 -9.42
C TRP A 177 -0.78 9.63 -8.10
N ALA A 178 -1.88 8.88 -7.94
CA ALA A 178 -2.62 8.82 -6.69
C ALA A 178 -1.76 8.25 -5.56
N ASP A 179 -1.05 7.13 -5.81
CA ASP A 179 -0.12 6.53 -4.86
C ASP A 179 0.97 7.53 -4.43
N MET A 180 1.55 8.28 -5.38
CA MET A 180 2.59 9.27 -5.07
C MET A 180 2.08 10.36 -4.12
N ILE A 181 0.86 10.89 -4.35
CA ILE A 181 0.23 11.88 -3.48
C ILE A 181 -0.09 11.27 -2.11
N GLN A 182 -0.67 10.07 -2.10
CA GLN A 182 -0.98 9.34 -0.88
C GLN A 182 0.27 9.05 -0.06
N GLY A 183 1.37 8.70 -0.73
CA GLY A 183 2.64 8.48 -0.08
C GLY A 183 3.19 9.72 0.62
N ILE A 184 3.12 10.88 -0.02
CA ILE A 184 3.55 12.15 0.60
C ILE A 184 2.72 12.42 1.85
N ILE A 185 1.40 12.23 1.77
CA ILE A 185 0.49 12.41 2.91
C ILE A 185 0.82 11.42 4.02
N LEU A 186 1.04 10.14 3.67
CA LEU A 186 1.37 9.07 4.62
C LEU A 186 2.68 9.36 5.36
N PHE A 187 3.76 9.69 4.64
CA PHE A 187 5.05 10.00 5.26
C PHE A 187 4.98 11.26 6.11
N THR A 188 4.25 12.28 5.67
CA THR A 188 4.01 13.48 6.48
C THR A 188 3.25 13.13 7.76
N GLY A 189 2.20 12.32 7.67
CA GLY A 189 1.44 11.85 8.82
C GLY A 189 2.29 11.02 9.79
N LEU A 190 3.18 10.16 9.26
CA LEU A 190 4.10 9.37 10.07
C LEU A 190 5.07 10.28 10.86
N VAL A 191 5.70 11.23 10.20
CA VAL A 191 6.63 12.18 10.84
C VAL A 191 5.91 13.00 11.90
N LEU A 192 4.74 13.54 11.59
CA LEU A 192 3.92 14.28 12.56
C LEU A 192 3.51 13.39 13.74
N GLY A 193 3.14 12.15 13.49
CA GLY A 193 2.80 11.18 14.53
C GLY A 193 3.97 10.92 15.49
N ILE A 194 5.19 10.75 14.95
CA ILE A 194 6.40 10.59 15.76
C ILE A 194 6.67 11.84 16.59
N ILE A 195 6.56 13.04 16.00
CA ILE A 195 6.77 14.31 16.71
C ILE A 195 5.77 14.46 17.86
N VAL A 196 4.48 14.22 17.59
CA VAL A 196 3.43 14.33 18.60
C VAL A 196 3.64 13.30 19.72
N ALA A 197 3.92 12.05 19.36
CA ALA A 197 4.17 10.99 20.33
C ALA A 197 5.40 11.31 21.20
N SER A 198 6.50 11.78 20.59
CA SER A 198 7.71 12.14 21.32
C SER A 198 7.53 13.37 22.21
N SER A 199 6.73 14.34 21.79
CA SER A 199 6.43 15.54 22.59
C SER A 199 5.48 15.27 23.77
N GLY A 200 4.72 14.19 23.72
CA GLY A 200 3.85 13.75 24.80
C GLY A 200 4.53 12.85 25.85
N LEU A 201 5.81 12.52 25.67
CA LEU A 201 6.57 11.75 26.64
C LEU A 201 7.05 12.67 27.79
N ASP A 202 6.81 12.26 29.05
CA ASP A 202 7.37 12.93 30.23
C ASP A 202 8.86 12.63 30.42
N MET A 203 9.52 12.04 29.43
CA MET A 203 10.92 11.63 29.42
C MET A 203 11.57 11.89 28.06
N THR A 204 12.90 11.94 28.03
CA THR A 204 13.64 12.03 26.77
C THR A 204 13.50 10.75 25.94
N LEU A 205 13.60 10.86 24.61
CA LEU A 205 13.54 9.70 23.70
C LEU A 205 14.59 8.63 24.07
N GLY A 206 15.78 9.05 24.53
CA GLY A 206 16.82 8.14 25.02
C GLY A 206 16.36 7.34 26.25
N ALA A 207 15.76 8.00 27.23
CA ALA A 207 15.22 7.33 28.41
C ALA A 207 14.07 6.36 28.05
N ALA A 208 13.22 6.72 27.09
CA ALA A 208 12.17 5.83 26.59
C ALA A 208 12.75 4.56 25.92
N ILE A 209 13.84 4.70 25.15
CA ILE A 209 14.54 3.57 24.53
C ILE A 209 15.18 2.68 25.63
N ASP A 210 15.75 3.26 26.68
CA ASP A 210 16.32 2.48 27.79
C ASP A 210 15.25 1.71 28.57
N VAL A 211 14.09 2.30 28.78
CA VAL A 211 12.92 1.57 29.36
C VAL A 211 12.50 0.42 28.45
N ALA A 212 12.37 0.67 27.14
CA ALA A 212 12.02 -0.38 26.17
C ALA A 212 13.06 -1.52 26.17
N ARG A 213 14.35 -1.18 26.36
CA ARG A 213 15.42 -2.19 26.49
C ARG A 213 15.29 -3.02 27.76
N GLN A 214 14.97 -2.39 28.89
CA GLN A 214 14.81 -3.08 30.18
C GLN A 214 13.64 -4.07 30.17
N VAL A 215 12.56 -3.77 29.45
CA VAL A 215 11.41 -4.67 29.29
C VAL A 215 11.53 -5.64 28.11
N GLY A 216 12.70 -5.69 27.45
CA GLY A 216 12.99 -6.65 26.39
C GLY A 216 12.44 -6.32 24.99
N LEU A 217 11.79 -5.18 24.81
CA LEU A 217 11.17 -4.77 23.53
C LEU A 217 12.18 -4.42 22.43
N THR A 218 13.46 -4.29 22.76
CA THR A 218 14.54 -3.99 21.79
C THR A 218 15.31 -5.22 21.32
N GLN A 219 14.92 -6.43 21.72
CA GLN A 219 15.51 -7.66 21.22
C GLN A 219 15.16 -7.86 19.76
N SER A 220 16.18 -7.89 18.90
CA SER A 220 15.98 -7.95 17.43
C SER A 220 15.76 -9.38 16.94
N PHE A 221 16.32 -10.38 17.64
CA PHE A 221 16.24 -11.78 17.26
C PHE A 221 16.11 -12.63 18.52
N ASP A 222 15.17 -13.55 18.52
CA ASP A 222 15.08 -14.63 19.49
C ASP A 222 15.57 -15.92 18.87
N PHE A 223 16.71 -16.41 19.35
CA PHE A 223 17.30 -17.69 18.93
C PHE A 223 16.98 -18.83 19.90
N SER A 224 16.08 -18.61 20.86
CA SER A 224 15.63 -19.67 21.74
C SER A 224 14.72 -20.63 20.97
N PHE A 225 15.25 -21.80 20.64
CA PHE A 225 14.46 -22.92 20.16
C PHE A 225 13.77 -23.56 21.36
N SER A 226 12.50 -23.21 21.59
CA SER A 226 11.63 -23.90 22.55
C SER A 226 10.74 -24.89 21.84
#